data_76a7fd73a42e6331f2dcddc935507d08
#
_entry.id   76a7fd73a42e6331f2dcddc935507d08
#
_cell.length_a   1.000
_cell.length_b   1.000
_cell.length_c   1.000
_cell.angle_alpha   90.00
_cell.angle_beta   90.00
_cell.angle_gamma   90.00
#
_symmetry.space_group_name_H-M   'P 1'
#
loop_
_entity.id
_entity.type
_entity.pdbx_description
1 polymer ?
#
loop_
_entity_poly.entity_id
_entity_poly.type
_entity_poly.pdbx_seq_one_letter_code
_entity_poly.pdbx_strand_id
1 'polypeptide(L)'
;MKKDPSLDLLNAAAELGYEARGATGDHAALKLWLRMLSCTNQIEAEIRRRLRVRFDTSLPRFDYLAQLYREPDGLRMKELSSHLMVTGANVTGVTDELERDGLVARSSSPSDRRSWIVRLTPKGRQQFEAMALEHEQWILELFSCLNASAVAQVHQQLGNLRVHVLDKQSGTLY
;
A
#
# COMPACT_ATOMS: atom_id res chain seq x y z
N MET A 1 38.10 9.58 12.40
CA MET A 1 36.67 9.79 12.14
C MET A 1 36.22 8.63 11.26
N LYS A 2 35.57 7.58 11.83
CA LYS A 2 35.09 6.43 11.05
C LYS A 2 33.92 6.94 10.18
N LYS A 3 34.05 6.83 8.86
CA LYS A 3 32.95 7.04 7.92
C LYS A 3 31.81 6.08 8.29
N ASP A 4 30.62 6.61 8.42
CA ASP A 4 29.42 5.82 8.70
C ASP A 4 29.05 5.04 7.41
N PRO A 5 29.09 3.70 7.42
CA PRO A 5 28.78 2.88 6.25
C PRO A 5 27.35 3.12 5.70
N SER A 6 26.43 3.58 6.57
CA SER A 6 25.05 3.90 6.17
C SER A 6 24.96 5.12 5.26
N LEU A 7 25.87 6.12 5.45
CA LEU A 7 25.96 7.29 4.58
C LEU A 7 26.46 6.94 3.17
N ASP A 8 27.40 6.00 3.05
CA ASP A 8 27.90 5.56 1.76
C ASP A 8 26.84 4.75 0.99
N LEU A 9 26.02 3.95 1.68
CA LEU A 9 24.88 3.24 1.09
C LEU A 9 23.76 4.21 0.65
N LEU A 10 23.47 5.24 1.43
CA LEU A 10 22.51 6.28 1.09
C LEU A 10 22.95 7.08 -0.15
N ASN A 11 24.24 7.41 -0.23
CA ASN A 11 24.80 8.11 -1.39
C ASN A 11 24.79 7.23 -2.65
N ALA A 12 25.14 5.95 -2.52
CA ALA A 12 25.07 5.00 -3.64
C ALA A 12 23.61 4.76 -4.11
N ALA A 13 22.66 4.69 -3.20
CA ALA A 13 21.24 4.57 -3.53
C ALA A 13 20.70 5.86 -4.18
N ALA A 14 21.18 7.04 -3.75
CA ALA A 14 20.84 8.32 -4.35
C ALA A 14 21.38 8.44 -5.80
N GLU A 15 22.56 7.88 -6.08
CA GLU A 15 23.15 7.88 -7.44
C GLU A 15 22.38 6.96 -8.41
N LEU A 16 21.75 5.90 -7.93
CA LEU A 16 21.02 4.92 -8.73
C LEU A 16 19.53 5.19 -8.88
N GLY A 17 18.96 6.11 -8.10
CA GLY A 17 17.51 6.37 -8.01
C GLY A 17 17.06 7.71 -8.58
N TYR A 18 15.80 8.03 -8.36
CA TYR A 18 15.18 9.31 -8.72
C TYR A 18 15.89 10.51 -8.08
N GLU A 19 16.58 10.32 -6.95
CA GLU A 19 17.31 11.37 -6.22
C GLU A 19 18.52 11.91 -6.99
N ALA A 20 19.15 11.09 -7.81
CA ALA A 20 20.30 11.49 -8.64
C ALA A 20 19.93 12.52 -9.73
N ARG A 21 18.65 12.63 -10.04
CA ARG A 21 18.13 13.58 -11.04
C ARG A 21 17.74 14.92 -10.42
N GLY A 22 17.90 15.09 -9.11
CA GLY A 22 17.61 16.32 -8.39
C GLY A 22 18.62 17.41 -8.74
N ALA A 23 18.14 18.54 -9.24
CA ALA A 23 18.93 19.67 -9.68
C ALA A 23 19.93 20.18 -8.62
N THR A 24 21.03 20.75 -9.08
CA THR A 24 21.97 21.53 -8.29
C THR A 24 21.30 22.79 -7.72
N GLY A 25 20.97 22.82 -6.42
CA GLY A 25 20.34 23.94 -5.74
C GLY A 25 19.64 23.54 -4.43
N ASP A 26 19.11 24.51 -3.70
CA ASP A 26 18.33 24.24 -2.47
C ASP A 26 16.89 23.81 -2.81
N HIS A 27 16.76 22.55 -3.23
CA HIS A 27 15.49 21.91 -3.55
C HIS A 27 15.10 20.88 -2.48
N ALA A 28 15.16 21.26 -1.21
CA ALA A 28 14.93 20.37 -0.07
C ALA A 28 13.58 19.61 -0.18
N ALA A 29 12.52 20.30 -0.57
CA ALA A 29 11.20 19.68 -0.75
C ALA A 29 11.17 18.65 -1.90
N LEU A 30 11.85 18.95 -3.02
CA LEU A 30 11.98 18.02 -4.13
C LEU A 30 12.79 16.78 -3.74
N LYS A 31 13.92 16.98 -3.05
CA LYS A 31 14.75 15.87 -2.53
C LYS A 31 13.95 14.99 -1.57
N LEU A 32 13.19 15.60 -0.66
CA LEU A 32 12.30 14.87 0.25
C LEU A 32 11.26 14.04 -0.52
N TRP A 33 10.58 14.64 -1.50
CA TRP A 33 9.61 13.95 -2.33
C TRP A 33 10.23 12.74 -3.05
N LEU A 34 11.38 12.91 -3.70
CA LEU A 34 12.07 11.83 -4.40
C LEU A 34 12.50 10.71 -3.43
N ARG A 35 12.94 11.05 -2.22
CA ARG A 35 13.27 10.07 -1.19
C ARG A 35 12.05 9.28 -0.72
N MET A 36 10.94 9.95 -0.46
CA MET A 36 9.68 9.28 -0.12
C MET A 36 9.26 8.30 -1.20
N LEU A 37 9.30 8.72 -2.46
CA LEU A 37 8.95 7.88 -3.61
C LEU A 37 9.87 6.66 -3.72
N SER A 38 11.18 6.86 -3.58
CA SER A 38 12.18 5.78 -3.61
C SER A 38 11.95 4.78 -2.47
N CYS A 39 11.79 5.26 -1.23
CA CYS A 39 11.52 4.40 -0.08
C CYS A 39 10.23 3.59 -0.26
N THR A 40 9.14 4.23 -0.69
CA THR A 40 7.86 3.55 -0.93
C THR A 40 8.01 2.44 -1.96
N ASN A 41 8.64 2.72 -3.10
CA ASN A 41 8.84 1.74 -4.17
C ASN A 41 9.69 0.54 -3.69
N GLN A 42 10.74 0.79 -2.90
CA GLN A 42 11.61 -0.28 -2.38
C GLN A 42 10.87 -1.15 -1.36
N ILE A 43 10.11 -0.54 -0.44
CA ILE A 43 9.29 -1.26 0.54
C ILE A 43 8.25 -2.11 -0.19
N GLU A 44 7.51 -1.53 -1.14
CA GLU A 44 6.52 -2.29 -1.92
C GLU A 44 7.14 -3.44 -2.70
N ALA A 45 8.30 -3.24 -3.32
CA ALA A 45 8.99 -4.30 -4.06
C ALA A 45 9.35 -5.48 -3.15
N GLU A 46 9.82 -5.21 -1.94
CA GLU A 46 10.13 -6.25 -0.96
C GLU A 46 8.88 -6.96 -0.44
N ILE A 47 7.81 -6.22 -0.14
CA ILE A 47 6.51 -6.81 0.26
C ILE A 47 5.96 -7.71 -0.86
N ARG A 48 5.96 -7.25 -2.12
CA ARG A 48 5.55 -8.05 -3.29
C ARG A 48 6.35 -9.35 -3.40
N ARG A 49 7.67 -9.26 -3.23
CA ARG A 49 8.55 -10.43 -3.25
C ARG A 49 8.20 -11.41 -2.14
N ARG A 50 8.01 -10.94 -0.89
CA ARG A 50 7.68 -11.79 0.27
C ARG A 50 6.30 -12.43 0.12
N LEU A 51 5.27 -11.68 -0.31
CA LEU A 51 3.93 -12.21 -0.57
C LEU A 51 3.96 -13.33 -1.61
N ARG A 52 4.71 -13.14 -2.69
CA ARG A 52 4.86 -14.17 -3.74
C ARG A 52 5.56 -15.43 -3.22
N VAL A 53 6.66 -15.27 -2.52
CA VAL A 53 7.47 -16.40 -2.03
C VAL A 53 6.75 -17.17 -0.92
N ARG A 54 6.08 -16.47 -0.01
CA ARG A 54 5.51 -17.08 1.20
C ARG A 54 4.09 -17.58 1.00
N PHE A 55 3.29 -16.90 0.17
CA PHE A 55 1.85 -17.15 0.03
C PHE A 55 1.40 -17.36 -1.42
N ASP A 56 2.32 -17.36 -2.39
CA ASP A 56 2.01 -17.44 -3.83
C ASP A 56 0.91 -16.45 -4.24
N THR A 57 0.98 -15.23 -3.72
CA THR A 57 -0.01 -14.19 -3.96
C THR A 57 0.63 -12.87 -4.38
N SER A 58 -0.17 -11.99 -4.98
CA SER A 58 0.26 -10.65 -5.38
C SER A 58 -0.19 -9.59 -4.38
N LEU A 59 0.53 -8.43 -4.34
CA LEU A 59 0.13 -7.29 -3.50
C LEU A 59 -1.30 -6.80 -3.83
N PRO A 60 -1.74 -6.66 -5.09
CA PRO A 60 -3.12 -6.30 -5.39
C PRO A 60 -4.17 -7.27 -4.81
N ARG A 61 -3.89 -8.56 -4.78
CA ARG A 61 -4.79 -9.55 -4.16
C ARG A 61 -4.81 -9.40 -2.64
N PHE A 62 -3.65 -9.17 -2.02
CA PHE A 62 -3.54 -8.91 -0.59
C PHE A 62 -4.33 -7.65 -0.21
N ASP A 63 -4.12 -6.53 -0.92
CA ASP A 63 -4.82 -5.27 -0.69
C ASP A 63 -6.34 -5.41 -0.86
N TYR A 64 -6.77 -6.18 -1.84
CA TYR A 64 -8.18 -6.48 -2.08
C TYR A 64 -8.82 -7.20 -0.87
N LEU A 65 -8.16 -8.25 -0.38
CA LEU A 65 -8.61 -9.00 0.79
C LEU A 65 -8.59 -8.12 2.06
N ALA A 66 -7.61 -7.22 2.19
CA ALA A 66 -7.51 -6.26 3.29
C ALA A 66 -8.71 -5.31 3.34
N GLN A 67 -9.19 -4.83 2.20
CA GLN A 67 -10.39 -3.99 2.15
C GLN A 67 -11.63 -4.76 2.60
N LEU A 68 -11.82 -5.98 2.11
CA LEU A 68 -12.96 -6.82 2.49
C LEU A 68 -12.90 -7.29 3.95
N TYR A 69 -11.72 -7.44 4.51
CA TYR A 69 -11.57 -7.82 5.91
C TYR A 69 -12.11 -6.77 6.89
N ARG A 70 -11.98 -5.49 6.51
CA ARG A 70 -12.49 -4.34 7.29
C ARG A 70 -13.99 -4.17 7.19
N GLU A 71 -14.62 -4.77 6.16
CA GLU A 71 -16.04 -4.62 5.85
C GLU A 71 -16.74 -5.99 5.85
N PRO A 72 -17.14 -6.50 7.03
CA PRO A 72 -17.74 -7.84 7.15
C PRO A 72 -18.99 -8.03 6.30
N ASP A 73 -19.77 -6.95 6.09
CA ASP A 73 -20.98 -6.95 5.26
C ASP A 73 -20.65 -6.94 3.76
N GLY A 74 -19.37 -6.83 3.41
CA GLY A 74 -18.86 -6.79 2.06
C GLY A 74 -18.92 -5.41 1.42
N LEU A 75 -18.32 -5.30 0.24
CA LEU A 75 -18.24 -4.08 -0.54
C LEU A 75 -18.81 -4.29 -1.94
N ARG A 76 -19.41 -3.24 -2.49
CA ARG A 76 -19.77 -3.22 -3.91
C ARG A 76 -18.52 -3.09 -4.76
N MET A 77 -18.57 -3.63 -5.98
CA MET A 77 -17.44 -3.55 -6.94
C MET A 77 -16.96 -2.11 -7.16
N LYS A 78 -17.89 -1.13 -7.18
CA LYS A 78 -17.56 0.30 -7.33
C LYS A 78 -16.80 0.85 -6.11
N GLU A 79 -17.19 0.43 -4.90
CA GLU A 79 -16.55 0.83 -3.65
C GLU A 79 -15.12 0.25 -3.59
N LEU A 80 -14.95 -1.02 -3.93
CA LEU A 80 -13.64 -1.66 -4.04
C LEU A 80 -12.73 -0.94 -5.04
N SER A 81 -13.25 -0.55 -6.19
CA SER A 81 -12.49 0.23 -7.19
C SER A 81 -12.00 1.56 -6.61
N SER A 82 -12.85 2.25 -5.86
CA SER A 82 -12.48 3.52 -5.22
C SER A 82 -11.47 3.35 -4.10
N HIS A 83 -11.65 2.33 -3.24
CA HIS A 83 -10.75 2.07 -2.11
C HIS A 83 -9.35 1.62 -2.57
N LEU A 84 -9.28 0.83 -3.63
CA LEU A 84 -8.02 0.33 -4.18
C LEU A 84 -7.34 1.32 -5.14
N MET A 85 -7.99 2.45 -5.47
CA MET A 85 -7.51 3.44 -6.44
C MET A 85 -7.15 2.82 -7.81
N VAL A 86 -7.91 1.79 -8.23
CA VAL A 86 -7.70 1.08 -9.51
C VAL A 86 -8.94 1.14 -10.39
N THR A 87 -8.78 0.82 -11.67
CA THR A 87 -9.91 0.77 -12.61
C THR A 87 -10.86 -0.39 -12.31
N GLY A 88 -12.16 -0.23 -12.65
CA GLY A 88 -13.14 -1.29 -12.47
C GLY A 88 -12.78 -2.59 -13.19
N ALA A 89 -12.11 -2.52 -14.34
CA ALA A 89 -11.63 -3.70 -15.06
C ALA A 89 -10.61 -4.51 -14.24
N ASN A 90 -9.66 -3.84 -13.57
CA ASN A 90 -8.69 -4.49 -12.69
C ASN A 90 -9.37 -5.14 -11.48
N VAL A 91 -10.37 -4.47 -10.88
CA VAL A 91 -11.14 -5.04 -9.76
C VAL A 91 -11.87 -6.30 -10.19
N THR A 92 -12.50 -6.30 -11.36
CA THR A 92 -13.21 -7.48 -11.87
C THR A 92 -12.26 -8.66 -12.05
N GLY A 93 -11.12 -8.46 -12.69
CA GLY A 93 -10.12 -9.53 -12.89
C GLY A 93 -9.65 -10.14 -11.56
N VAL A 94 -9.27 -9.30 -10.59
CA VAL A 94 -8.85 -9.76 -9.26
C VAL A 94 -9.99 -10.48 -8.53
N THR A 95 -11.23 -9.99 -8.65
CA THR A 95 -12.40 -10.65 -8.03
C THR A 95 -12.62 -12.05 -8.62
N ASP A 96 -12.53 -12.19 -9.95
CA ASP A 96 -12.72 -13.48 -10.64
C ASP A 96 -11.65 -14.50 -10.21
N GLU A 97 -10.40 -14.06 -10.04
CA GLU A 97 -9.33 -14.91 -9.53
C GLU A 97 -9.59 -15.35 -8.09
N LEU A 98 -9.89 -14.39 -7.20
CA LEU A 98 -10.13 -14.69 -5.78
C LEU A 98 -11.38 -15.54 -5.56
N GLU A 99 -12.41 -15.38 -6.38
CA GLU A 99 -13.62 -16.23 -6.35
C GLU A 99 -13.32 -17.65 -6.82
N ARG A 100 -12.54 -17.81 -7.89
CA ARG A 100 -12.07 -19.12 -8.38
C ARG A 100 -11.27 -19.86 -7.31
N ASP A 101 -10.45 -19.12 -6.54
CA ASP A 101 -9.66 -19.67 -5.44
C ASP A 101 -10.51 -19.93 -4.16
N GLY A 102 -11.79 -19.52 -4.19
CA GLY A 102 -12.72 -19.68 -3.08
C GLY A 102 -12.42 -18.75 -1.88
N LEU A 103 -11.73 -17.63 -2.10
CA LEU A 103 -11.37 -16.66 -1.04
C LEU A 103 -12.45 -15.58 -0.89
N VAL A 104 -13.17 -15.27 -1.94
CA VAL A 104 -14.30 -14.34 -1.90
C VAL A 104 -15.54 -14.98 -2.52
N ALA A 105 -16.69 -14.42 -2.22
CA ALA A 105 -17.96 -14.78 -2.85
C ALA A 105 -18.72 -13.53 -3.26
N ARG A 106 -19.40 -13.59 -4.42
CA ARG A 106 -20.29 -12.55 -4.88
C ARG A 106 -21.74 -12.92 -4.57
N SER A 107 -22.50 -11.91 -4.15
CA SER A 107 -23.95 -12.01 -4.00
C SER A 107 -24.62 -10.79 -4.64
N SER A 108 -25.83 -10.94 -5.17
CA SER A 108 -26.61 -9.80 -5.66
C SER A 108 -26.96 -8.87 -4.51
N SER A 109 -26.91 -7.56 -4.75
CA SER A 109 -27.35 -6.58 -3.75
C SER A 109 -28.86 -6.68 -3.55
N PRO A 110 -29.36 -6.71 -2.31
CA PRO A 110 -30.82 -6.68 -2.03
C PRO A 110 -31.51 -5.44 -2.58
N SER A 111 -30.80 -4.32 -2.66
CA SER A 111 -31.34 -3.02 -3.11
C SER A 111 -31.19 -2.78 -4.61
N ASP A 112 -30.28 -3.50 -5.29
CA ASP A 112 -30.05 -3.33 -6.74
C ASP A 112 -29.50 -4.62 -7.35
N ARG A 113 -30.36 -5.34 -8.09
CA ARG A 113 -30.01 -6.61 -8.75
C ARG A 113 -28.90 -6.51 -9.80
N ARG A 114 -28.52 -5.29 -10.21
CA ARG A 114 -27.40 -5.04 -11.14
C ARG A 114 -26.06 -4.83 -10.42
N SER A 115 -26.10 -4.76 -9.07
CA SER A 115 -24.94 -4.51 -8.23
C SER A 115 -24.53 -5.77 -7.49
N TRP A 116 -23.25 -6.12 -7.56
CA TRP A 116 -22.67 -7.24 -6.84
C TRP A 116 -21.99 -6.76 -5.56
N ILE A 117 -22.25 -7.46 -4.47
CA ILE A 117 -21.55 -7.30 -3.19
C ILE A 117 -20.58 -8.46 -3.07
N VAL A 118 -19.31 -8.15 -2.80
CA VAL A 118 -18.24 -9.12 -2.58
C VAL A 118 -17.93 -9.23 -1.10
N ARG A 119 -17.78 -10.44 -0.60
CA ARG A 119 -17.42 -10.74 0.79
C ARG A 119 -16.31 -11.76 0.86
N LEU A 120 -15.53 -11.71 1.95
CA LEU A 120 -14.62 -12.81 2.26
C LEU A 120 -15.42 -14.08 2.59
N THR A 121 -14.94 -15.20 2.09
CA THR A 121 -15.35 -16.50 2.63
C THR A 121 -14.63 -16.79 3.95
N PRO A 122 -15.05 -17.80 4.74
CA PRO A 122 -14.28 -18.24 5.90
C PRO A 122 -12.83 -18.60 5.55
N LYS A 123 -12.61 -19.26 4.41
CA LYS A 123 -11.27 -19.57 3.87
C LYS A 123 -10.49 -18.30 3.56
N GLY A 124 -11.12 -17.32 2.89
CA GLY A 124 -10.49 -16.04 2.55
C GLY A 124 -10.09 -15.25 3.78
N ARG A 125 -10.94 -15.24 4.81
CA ARG A 125 -10.65 -14.59 6.10
C ARG A 125 -9.45 -15.23 6.77
N GLN A 126 -9.43 -16.54 6.93
CA GLN A 126 -8.32 -17.27 7.54
C GLN A 126 -7.00 -17.05 6.80
N GLN A 127 -7.03 -17.10 5.47
CA GLN A 127 -5.83 -16.88 4.65
C GLN A 127 -5.34 -15.44 4.77
N PHE A 128 -6.25 -14.45 4.77
CA PHE A 128 -5.86 -13.05 4.96
C PHE A 128 -5.25 -12.81 6.35
N GLU A 129 -5.83 -13.35 7.41
CA GLU A 129 -5.31 -13.21 8.78
C GLU A 129 -3.87 -13.75 8.90
N ALA A 130 -3.58 -14.90 8.28
CA ALA A 130 -2.23 -15.44 8.23
C ALA A 130 -1.25 -14.52 7.48
N MET A 131 -1.68 -13.97 6.33
CA MET A 131 -0.88 -13.01 5.56
C MET A 131 -0.67 -11.69 6.30
N ALA A 132 -1.70 -11.18 6.96
CA ALA A 132 -1.65 -9.91 7.69
C ALA A 132 -0.67 -9.98 8.86
N LEU A 133 -0.65 -11.10 9.59
CA LEU A 133 0.30 -11.33 10.68
C LEU A 133 1.75 -11.30 10.19
N GLU A 134 2.05 -12.01 9.12
CA GLU A 134 3.40 -12.01 8.52
C GLU A 134 3.76 -10.64 7.94
N HIS A 135 2.80 -9.98 7.28
CA HIS A 135 3.01 -8.63 6.73
C HIS A 135 3.36 -7.61 7.82
N GLU A 136 2.69 -7.65 8.98
CA GLU A 136 3.01 -6.80 10.12
C GLU A 136 4.47 -7.01 10.58
N GLN A 137 4.92 -8.27 10.70
CA GLN A 137 6.30 -8.57 11.06
C GLN A 137 7.31 -8.04 10.02
N TRP A 138 6.99 -8.14 8.73
CA TRP A 138 7.85 -7.58 7.69
C TRP A 138 7.96 -6.06 7.77
N ILE A 139 6.87 -5.37 8.07
CA ILE A 139 6.90 -3.91 8.28
C ILE A 139 7.75 -3.56 9.49
N LEU A 140 7.59 -4.26 10.62
CA LEU A 140 8.41 -4.04 11.81
C LEU A 140 9.91 -4.23 11.50
N GLU A 141 10.26 -5.27 10.76
CA GLU A 141 11.64 -5.53 10.32
C GLU A 141 12.17 -4.41 9.42
N LEU A 142 11.42 -4.02 8.38
CA LEU A 142 11.82 -2.98 7.43
C LEU A 142 12.02 -1.61 8.09
N PHE A 143 11.26 -1.33 9.15
CA PHE A 143 11.34 -0.08 9.90
C PHE A 143 12.23 -0.15 11.15
N SER A 144 12.89 -1.28 11.41
CA SER A 144 13.69 -1.51 12.61
C SER A 144 14.90 -0.58 12.77
N CYS A 145 15.34 0.09 11.71
CA CYS A 145 16.36 1.11 11.74
C CYS A 145 15.91 2.43 12.42
N LEU A 146 14.60 2.62 12.62
CA LEU A 146 14.01 3.79 13.26
C LEU A 146 13.60 3.44 14.69
N ASN A 147 13.97 4.29 15.65
CA ASN A 147 13.44 4.19 17.00
C ASN A 147 11.98 4.72 17.08
N ALA A 148 11.27 4.40 18.16
CA ALA A 148 9.87 4.79 18.33
C ALA A 148 9.60 6.30 18.17
N SER A 149 10.50 7.15 18.66
CA SER A 149 10.39 8.61 18.52
C SER A 149 10.51 9.05 17.07
N ALA A 150 11.45 8.49 16.31
CA ALA A 150 11.62 8.78 14.89
C ALA A 150 10.39 8.32 14.08
N VAL A 151 9.86 7.13 14.36
CA VAL A 151 8.63 6.64 13.73
C VAL A 151 7.47 7.60 13.99
N ALA A 152 7.27 8.02 15.24
CA ALA A 152 6.19 8.94 15.61
C ALA A 152 6.34 10.31 14.91
N GLN A 153 7.55 10.85 14.84
CA GLN A 153 7.83 12.12 14.16
C GLN A 153 7.55 12.04 12.66
N VAL A 154 8.06 11.01 11.97
CA VAL A 154 7.82 10.82 10.53
C VAL A 154 6.33 10.64 10.26
N HIS A 155 5.64 9.81 11.05
CA HIS A 155 4.20 9.60 10.93
C HIS A 155 3.42 10.91 11.04
N GLN A 156 3.74 11.74 12.04
CA GLN A 156 3.08 13.03 12.25
C GLN A 156 3.33 14.00 11.08
N GLN A 157 4.58 14.13 10.62
CA GLN A 157 4.93 15.04 9.52
C GLN A 157 4.27 14.62 8.20
N LEU A 158 4.25 13.34 7.90
CA LEU A 158 3.55 12.81 6.72
C LEU A 158 2.03 12.98 6.84
N GLY A 159 1.47 12.85 8.04
CA GLY A 159 0.07 13.15 8.31
C GLY A 159 -0.30 14.61 8.01
N ASN A 160 0.51 15.55 8.50
CA ASN A 160 0.33 16.98 8.24
C ASN A 160 0.41 17.31 6.74
N LEU A 161 1.42 16.72 6.07
CA LEU A 161 1.57 16.88 4.61
C LEU A 161 0.36 16.35 3.85
N ARG A 162 -0.16 15.17 4.23
CA ARG A 162 -1.36 14.58 3.62
C ARG A 162 -2.58 15.47 3.74
N VAL A 163 -2.83 16.03 4.93
CA VAL A 163 -3.96 16.96 5.16
C VAL A 163 -3.81 18.19 4.25
N HIS A 164 -2.61 18.80 4.21
CA HIS A 164 -2.36 19.96 3.36
C HIS A 164 -2.60 19.66 1.87
N VAL A 165 -2.17 18.50 1.37
CA VAL A 165 -2.39 18.10 -0.03
C VAL A 165 -3.88 17.91 -0.32
N LEU A 166 -4.65 17.32 0.59
CA LEU A 166 -6.10 17.15 0.44
C LEU A 166 -6.83 18.49 0.41
N ASP A 167 -6.49 19.43 1.27
CA ASP A 167 -7.05 20.77 1.31
C ASP A 167 -6.81 21.52 -0.01
N LYS A 168 -5.61 21.40 -0.58
CA LYS A 168 -5.28 21.98 -1.89
C LYS A 168 -6.09 21.38 -3.02
N GLN A 169 -6.34 20.08 -3.00
CA GLN A 169 -7.18 19.41 -4.01
C GLN A 169 -8.65 19.82 -3.90
N SER A 170 -9.16 20.01 -2.68
CA SER A 170 -10.53 20.45 -2.42
C SER A 170 -10.75 21.93 -2.79
N GLY A 171 -9.74 22.77 -2.64
CA GLY A 171 -9.79 24.21 -2.99
C GLY A 171 -9.62 24.51 -4.47
N THR A 172 -9.32 23.53 -5.32
CA THR A 172 -9.12 23.73 -6.78
C THR A 172 -10.43 23.50 -7.59
N LEU A 173 -11.56 23.26 -6.92
CA LEU A 173 -12.87 23.05 -7.55
C LEU A 173 -13.76 24.32 -7.56
N TYR A 174 -13.14 25.53 -7.45
CA TYR A 174 -13.83 26.81 -7.63
C TYR A 174 -13.15 27.68 -8.69
#